data_4ccd361b935cf0d1317c47cc97aa6834
#
_entry.id   4ccd361b935cf0d1317c47cc97aa6834
#
_cell.length_a   1.000
_cell.length_b   1.000
_cell.length_c   1.000
_cell.angle_alpha   90.00
_cell.angle_beta   90.00
_cell.angle_gamma   90.00
#
_symmetry.space_group_name_H-M   'P 1'
#
loop_
_entity.id
_entity.type
_entity.pdbx_description
1 polymer ?
#
loop_
_entity_poly.entity_id
_entity_poly.type
_entity_poly.pdbx_seq_one_letter_code
_entity_poly.pdbx_strand_id
1 'polypeptide(L)'
;MMTIGSAAAAAALVACAYAPGKTSYAAGLIAIQVAANLVQYGAAFALLVQIRPHVASRSITYLTLLAGFASTMFWPITTALHAQTSWQNVYLLYAGLNLFICLPIHAWLSHGVTARRSAAKSTPQRVEGMLPPEQRRLGFTLMVTAFSLLSLSSSAVLVHMVPLLSGLGLGTSAALIGTLFGPSQVASRLVNMMFGKNLPALQLAIVAAVLIPGGVLILQFTAPSISGSMVFAVVFGMGNGLLSIVAGTLPLYLFGSDGYGKLQGKTMAAKLVLSALAPFIMAFAMANIGIFLSLTVAAVLGALAIITFGVIVTMQRAYRSSPISG
;
A
#
# COMPACT_ATOMS: atom_id res chain seq x y z
N MET A 1 -3.42 11.47 -16.40
CA MET A 1 -3.39 10.04 -16.06
C MET A 1 -4.58 9.61 -15.20
N MET A 2 -4.86 10.23 -14.05
CA MET A 2 -5.99 9.85 -13.17
C MET A 2 -7.36 9.94 -13.88
N THR A 3 -7.58 10.96 -14.72
CA THR A 3 -8.81 11.09 -15.53
C THR A 3 -9.02 9.91 -16.48
N ILE A 4 -7.95 9.52 -17.19
CA ILE A 4 -7.99 8.33 -18.07
C ILE A 4 -8.22 7.06 -17.24
N GLY A 5 -7.58 6.95 -16.05
CA GLY A 5 -7.77 5.85 -15.13
C GLY A 5 -9.21 5.69 -14.67
N SER A 6 -9.90 6.79 -14.33
CA SER A 6 -11.31 6.74 -13.92
C SER A 6 -12.23 6.32 -15.07
N ALA A 7 -11.99 6.82 -16.27
CA ALA A 7 -12.75 6.40 -17.47
C ALA A 7 -12.52 4.91 -17.77
N ALA A 8 -11.25 4.47 -17.74
CA ALA A 8 -10.89 3.07 -17.97
C ALA A 8 -11.46 2.13 -16.88
N ALA A 9 -11.44 2.56 -15.60
CA ALA A 9 -12.06 1.79 -14.52
C ALA A 9 -13.57 1.65 -14.70
N ALA A 10 -14.26 2.74 -15.08
CA ALA A 10 -15.69 2.69 -15.37
C ALA A 10 -15.99 1.74 -16.54
N ALA A 11 -15.25 1.84 -17.64
CA ALA A 11 -15.42 0.96 -18.79
C ALA A 11 -15.15 -0.53 -18.45
N ALA A 12 -14.10 -0.80 -17.67
CA ALA A 12 -13.76 -2.15 -17.24
C ALA A 12 -14.81 -2.76 -16.29
N LEU A 13 -15.40 -1.96 -15.39
CA LEU A 13 -16.51 -2.38 -14.53
C LEU A 13 -17.76 -2.73 -15.35
N VAL A 14 -18.11 -1.91 -16.35
CA VAL A 14 -19.20 -2.20 -17.29
C VAL A 14 -18.92 -3.49 -18.06
N ALA A 15 -17.71 -3.66 -18.58
CA ALA A 15 -17.31 -4.88 -19.31
C ALA A 15 -17.43 -6.13 -18.42
N CYS A 16 -17.09 -6.06 -17.13
CA CYS A 16 -17.29 -7.15 -16.18
C CYS A 16 -18.77 -7.44 -15.94
N ALA A 17 -19.62 -6.40 -15.78
CA ALA A 17 -21.05 -6.56 -15.53
C ALA A 17 -21.78 -7.29 -16.66
N TYR A 18 -21.33 -7.08 -17.91
CA TYR A 18 -21.91 -7.70 -19.11
C TYR A 18 -21.05 -8.83 -19.70
N ALA A 19 -20.09 -9.37 -18.95
CA ALA A 19 -19.19 -10.42 -19.43
C ALA A 19 -19.99 -11.71 -19.76
N PRO A 20 -19.92 -12.21 -21.01
CA PRO A 20 -20.71 -13.37 -21.44
C PRO A 20 -20.17 -14.72 -20.93
N GLY A 21 -18.98 -14.74 -20.32
CA GLY A 21 -18.37 -15.97 -19.83
C GLY A 21 -17.18 -15.74 -18.90
N LYS A 22 -16.64 -16.84 -18.35
CA LYS A 22 -15.55 -16.81 -17.36
C LYS A 22 -14.29 -16.10 -17.88
N THR A 23 -13.91 -16.34 -19.13
CA THR A 23 -12.69 -15.76 -19.74
C THR A 23 -12.81 -14.25 -19.92
N SER A 24 -13.96 -13.77 -20.43
CA SER A 24 -14.22 -12.33 -20.59
C SER A 24 -14.32 -11.63 -19.25
N TYR A 25 -14.92 -12.28 -18.24
CA TYR A 25 -14.96 -11.76 -16.88
C TYR A 25 -13.55 -11.63 -16.26
N ALA A 26 -12.71 -12.67 -16.43
CA ALA A 26 -11.31 -12.63 -15.97
C ALA A 26 -10.52 -11.51 -16.67
N ALA A 27 -10.70 -11.34 -17.97
CA ALA A 27 -10.08 -10.24 -18.71
C ALA A 27 -10.55 -8.86 -18.20
N GLY A 28 -11.84 -8.73 -17.89
CA GLY A 28 -12.40 -7.54 -17.28
C GLY A 28 -11.80 -7.23 -15.89
N LEU A 29 -11.61 -8.24 -15.04
CA LEU A 29 -10.95 -8.08 -13.74
C LEU A 29 -9.50 -7.60 -13.89
N ILE A 30 -8.75 -8.12 -14.86
CA ILE A 30 -7.39 -7.65 -15.18
C ILE A 30 -7.44 -6.18 -15.62
N ALA A 31 -8.40 -5.82 -16.50
CA ALA A 31 -8.57 -4.45 -16.95
C ALA A 31 -8.91 -3.49 -15.79
N ILE A 32 -9.79 -3.89 -14.85
CA ILE A 32 -10.07 -3.13 -13.63
C ILE A 32 -8.78 -2.91 -12.84
N GLN A 33 -7.96 -3.95 -12.63
CA GLN A 33 -6.73 -3.85 -11.86
C GLN A 33 -5.71 -2.91 -12.52
N VAL A 34 -5.58 -2.97 -13.85
CA VAL A 34 -4.71 -2.06 -14.61
C VAL A 34 -5.22 -0.62 -14.50
N ALA A 35 -6.51 -0.38 -14.69
CA ALA A 35 -7.12 0.93 -14.58
C ALA A 35 -7.00 1.51 -13.16
N ALA A 36 -7.22 0.68 -12.13
CA ALA A 36 -7.08 1.06 -10.73
C ALA A 36 -5.69 1.61 -10.40
N ASN A 37 -4.62 1.04 -10.97
CA ASN A 37 -3.26 1.54 -10.76
C ASN A 37 -3.04 2.98 -11.22
N LEU A 38 -3.84 3.48 -12.18
CA LEU A 38 -3.77 4.87 -12.65
C LEU A 38 -4.44 5.86 -11.70
N VAL A 39 -5.24 5.40 -10.75
CA VAL A 39 -5.99 6.24 -9.79
C VAL A 39 -5.65 5.95 -8.32
N GLN A 40 -4.91 4.88 -8.04
CA GLN A 40 -4.50 4.49 -6.69
C GLN A 40 -3.39 5.41 -6.12
N TYR A 41 -2.94 5.08 -4.93
CA TYR A 41 -1.95 5.83 -4.14
C TYR A 41 -0.73 6.31 -4.94
N GLY A 42 -0.17 5.49 -5.84
CA GLY A 42 1.00 5.85 -6.61
C GLY A 42 0.82 7.10 -7.45
N ALA A 43 -0.32 7.20 -8.15
CA ALA A 43 -0.67 8.35 -8.97
C ALA A 43 -1.01 9.59 -8.11
N ALA A 44 -1.76 9.37 -7.01
CA ALA A 44 -2.13 10.44 -6.09
C ALA A 44 -0.90 11.03 -5.37
N PHE A 45 0.04 10.20 -4.92
CA PHE A 45 1.29 10.65 -4.29
C PHE A 45 2.15 11.44 -5.28
N ALA A 46 2.28 10.95 -6.53
CA ALA A 46 3.01 11.68 -7.56
C ALA A 46 2.40 13.06 -7.84
N LEU A 47 1.08 13.17 -7.83
CA LEU A 47 0.37 14.43 -8.00
C LEU A 47 0.63 15.37 -6.82
N LEU A 48 0.54 14.90 -5.56
CA LEU A 48 0.79 15.71 -4.37
C LEU A 48 2.21 16.25 -4.33
N VAL A 49 3.21 15.41 -4.63
CA VAL A 49 4.63 15.82 -4.70
C VAL A 49 4.86 16.83 -5.82
N GLN A 50 4.18 16.68 -6.96
CA GLN A 50 4.31 17.60 -8.09
C GLN A 50 3.71 18.99 -7.79
N ILE A 51 2.61 19.06 -7.04
CA ILE A 51 1.90 20.31 -6.75
C ILE A 51 2.58 21.08 -5.61
N ARG A 52 2.92 20.40 -4.51
CA ARG A 52 3.48 21.00 -3.29
C ARG A 52 4.49 20.08 -2.62
N PRO A 53 5.73 19.98 -3.12
CA PRO A 53 6.72 19.02 -2.63
C PRO A 53 7.06 19.19 -1.14
N HIS A 54 7.10 20.43 -0.61
CA HIS A 54 7.46 20.69 0.80
C HIS A 54 6.43 20.19 1.82
N VAL A 55 5.15 20.11 1.46
CA VAL A 55 4.08 19.62 2.33
C VAL A 55 3.58 18.25 1.91
N ALA A 56 4.18 17.65 0.88
CA ALA A 56 3.71 16.41 0.28
C ALA A 56 3.69 15.26 1.28
N SER A 57 4.70 15.09 2.13
CA SER A 57 4.73 14.04 3.16
C SER A 57 3.52 14.11 4.08
N ARG A 58 3.17 15.32 4.54
CA ARG A 58 1.98 15.53 5.38
C ARG A 58 0.69 15.26 4.61
N SER A 59 0.60 15.71 3.37
CA SER A 59 -0.55 15.47 2.50
C SER A 59 -0.74 13.98 2.19
N ILE A 60 0.33 13.23 2.00
CA ILE A 60 0.33 11.77 1.83
C ILE A 60 -0.24 11.09 3.08
N THR A 61 0.19 11.51 4.27
CA THR A 61 -0.34 10.97 5.54
C THR A 61 -1.85 11.21 5.66
N TYR A 62 -2.33 12.43 5.38
CA TYR A 62 -3.76 12.73 5.39
C TYR A 62 -4.55 11.93 4.35
N LEU A 63 -4.02 11.85 3.12
CA LEU A 63 -4.64 11.07 2.05
C LEU A 63 -4.78 9.60 2.44
N THR A 64 -3.72 9.00 2.98
CA THR A 64 -3.73 7.58 3.38
C THR A 64 -4.66 7.34 4.58
N LEU A 65 -4.78 8.30 5.51
CA LEU A 65 -5.73 8.21 6.60
C LEU A 65 -7.18 8.22 6.08
N LEU A 66 -7.54 9.20 5.25
CA LEU A 66 -8.88 9.30 4.67
C LEU A 66 -9.23 8.07 3.82
N ALA A 67 -8.30 7.65 2.95
CA ALA A 67 -8.50 6.46 2.12
C ALA A 67 -8.57 5.15 2.94
N GLY A 68 -8.00 5.13 4.15
CA GLY A 68 -8.13 4.01 5.07
C GLY A 68 -9.57 3.73 5.52
N PHE A 69 -10.40 4.77 5.57
CA PHE A 69 -11.83 4.61 5.87
C PHE A 69 -12.64 4.05 4.70
N ALA A 70 -12.11 4.09 3.47
CA ALA A 70 -12.84 3.63 2.29
C ALA A 70 -13.29 2.17 2.43
N SER A 71 -12.41 1.26 2.88
CA SER A 71 -12.77 -0.14 3.07
C SER A 71 -13.85 -0.32 4.15
N THR A 72 -13.78 0.45 5.22
CA THR A 72 -14.76 0.41 6.32
C THR A 72 -16.14 0.89 5.87
N MET A 73 -16.19 1.83 4.93
CA MET A 73 -17.46 2.36 4.39
C MET A 73 -17.99 1.52 3.24
N PHE A 74 -17.15 1.19 2.27
CA PHE A 74 -17.60 0.56 1.03
C PHE A 74 -17.91 -0.94 1.18
N TRP A 75 -17.30 -1.64 2.15
CA TRP A 75 -17.62 -3.04 2.39
C TRP A 75 -19.07 -3.26 2.86
N PRO A 76 -19.55 -2.59 3.93
CA PRO A 76 -20.95 -2.68 4.32
C PRO A 76 -21.91 -2.20 3.22
N ILE A 77 -21.58 -1.11 2.52
CA ILE A 77 -22.38 -0.59 1.41
C ILE A 77 -22.50 -1.63 0.31
N THR A 78 -21.39 -2.25 -0.10
CA THR A 78 -21.37 -3.30 -1.14
C THR A 78 -22.21 -4.50 -0.72
N THR A 79 -22.08 -4.94 0.54
CA THR A 79 -22.87 -6.07 1.08
C THR A 79 -24.36 -5.74 1.10
N ALA A 80 -24.74 -4.56 1.57
CA ALA A 80 -26.14 -4.12 1.59
C ALA A 80 -26.73 -3.99 0.19
N LEU A 81 -25.98 -3.45 -0.76
CA LEU A 81 -26.40 -3.36 -2.16
C LEU A 81 -26.56 -4.75 -2.78
N HIS A 82 -25.60 -5.63 -2.54
CA HIS A 82 -25.66 -7.00 -3.08
C HIS A 82 -26.82 -7.82 -2.49
N ALA A 83 -27.25 -7.54 -1.27
CA ALA A 83 -28.43 -8.16 -0.67
C ALA A 83 -29.75 -7.74 -1.36
N GLN A 84 -29.77 -6.59 -2.03
CA GLN A 84 -30.97 -6.01 -2.66
C GLN A 84 -30.94 -6.07 -4.19
N THR A 85 -29.74 -6.23 -4.78
CA THR A 85 -29.55 -6.20 -6.23
C THR A 85 -28.56 -7.27 -6.68
N SER A 86 -28.48 -7.50 -8.00
CA SER A 86 -27.48 -8.41 -8.57
C SER A 86 -26.06 -7.81 -8.46
N TRP A 87 -25.04 -8.68 -8.48
CA TRP A 87 -23.65 -8.24 -8.48
C TRP A 87 -23.30 -7.36 -9.70
N GLN A 88 -23.97 -7.58 -10.85
CA GLN A 88 -23.84 -6.75 -12.05
C GLN A 88 -24.25 -5.30 -11.77
N ASN A 89 -25.39 -5.12 -11.10
CA ASN A 89 -25.87 -3.79 -10.73
C ASN A 89 -24.92 -3.06 -9.78
N VAL A 90 -24.27 -3.79 -8.87
CA VAL A 90 -23.23 -3.23 -7.99
C VAL A 90 -22.05 -2.74 -8.83
N TYR A 91 -21.59 -3.50 -9.83
CA TYR A 91 -20.53 -3.06 -10.73
C TYR A 91 -20.93 -1.83 -11.55
N LEU A 92 -22.16 -1.80 -12.06
CA LEU A 92 -22.68 -0.63 -12.80
C LEU A 92 -22.78 0.62 -11.93
N LEU A 93 -23.19 0.47 -10.66
CA LEU A 93 -23.20 1.57 -9.71
C LEU A 93 -21.78 2.12 -9.49
N TYR A 94 -20.78 1.26 -9.28
CA TYR A 94 -19.39 1.70 -9.13
C TYR A 94 -18.80 2.25 -10.43
N ALA A 95 -19.24 1.78 -11.58
CA ALA A 95 -18.90 2.38 -12.87
C ALA A 95 -19.44 3.81 -12.94
N GLY A 96 -20.70 4.02 -12.55
CA GLY A 96 -21.33 5.33 -12.45
C GLY A 96 -20.60 6.28 -11.51
N LEU A 97 -20.22 5.82 -10.31
CA LEU A 97 -19.41 6.61 -9.37
C LEU A 97 -18.06 7.04 -9.98
N ASN A 98 -17.37 6.13 -10.67
CA ASN A 98 -16.12 6.46 -11.35
C ASN A 98 -16.32 7.48 -12.48
N LEU A 99 -17.40 7.34 -13.26
CA LEU A 99 -17.66 8.20 -14.42
C LEU A 99 -18.18 9.59 -14.02
N PHE A 100 -19.16 9.66 -13.10
CA PHE A 100 -19.88 10.89 -12.77
C PHE A 100 -19.30 11.65 -11.58
N ILE A 101 -18.51 11.01 -10.71
CA ILE A 101 -17.90 11.66 -9.55
C ILE A 101 -16.38 11.71 -9.69
N CYS A 102 -15.71 10.54 -9.82
CA CYS A 102 -14.25 10.50 -9.82
C CYS A 102 -13.65 11.16 -11.06
N LEU A 103 -14.21 10.91 -12.24
CA LEU A 103 -13.68 11.47 -13.50
C LEU A 103 -13.75 13.00 -13.53
N PRO A 104 -14.87 13.68 -13.24
CA PRO A 104 -14.92 15.14 -13.20
C PRO A 104 -13.96 15.74 -12.18
N ILE A 105 -13.85 15.15 -10.99
CA ILE A 105 -12.91 15.61 -9.96
C ILE A 105 -11.46 15.47 -10.45
N HIS A 106 -11.09 14.33 -11.04
CA HIS A 106 -9.75 14.12 -11.58
C HIS A 106 -9.45 15.03 -12.79
N ALA A 107 -10.44 15.31 -13.64
CA ALA A 107 -10.32 16.25 -14.73
C ALA A 107 -10.07 17.68 -14.23
N TRP A 108 -10.87 18.12 -13.26
CA TRP A 108 -10.71 19.43 -12.63
C TRP A 108 -9.34 19.61 -11.97
N LEU A 109 -8.89 18.61 -11.22
CA LEU A 109 -7.55 18.60 -10.61
C LEU A 109 -6.45 18.68 -11.67
N SER A 110 -6.56 17.94 -12.78
CA SER A 110 -5.56 17.93 -13.85
C SER A 110 -5.46 19.27 -14.57
N HIS A 111 -6.59 19.95 -14.83
CA HIS A 111 -6.62 21.29 -15.39
C HIS A 111 -5.98 22.33 -14.47
N GLY A 112 -6.26 22.26 -13.17
CA GLY A 112 -5.66 23.17 -12.18
C GLY A 112 -4.13 23.04 -12.09
N VAL A 113 -3.58 21.84 -12.24
CA VAL A 113 -2.13 21.60 -12.27
C VAL A 113 -1.50 22.17 -13.53
N THR A 114 -2.11 21.97 -14.68
CA THR A 114 -1.60 22.49 -15.96
C THR A 114 -1.61 24.02 -15.99
N ALA A 115 -2.71 24.64 -15.54
CA ALA A 115 -2.82 26.10 -15.45
C ALA A 115 -1.77 26.72 -14.50
N ARG A 116 -1.54 26.10 -13.33
CA ARG A 116 -0.49 26.55 -12.40
C ARG A 116 0.92 26.39 -12.97
N ARG A 117 1.21 25.32 -13.70
CA ARG A 117 2.49 25.15 -14.40
C ARG A 117 2.75 26.23 -15.42
N SER A 118 1.73 26.62 -16.17
CA SER A 118 1.83 27.69 -17.19
C SER A 118 1.94 29.09 -16.57
N ALA A 119 1.33 29.33 -15.41
CA ALA A 119 1.35 30.61 -14.71
C ALA A 119 2.58 30.82 -13.81
N ALA A 120 3.23 29.74 -13.36
CA ALA A 120 4.38 29.83 -12.46
C ALA A 120 5.65 30.17 -13.24
N LYS A 121 6.01 31.44 -13.29
CA LYS A 121 7.34 31.95 -13.71
C LYS A 121 8.46 31.60 -12.73
N SER A 122 8.16 31.07 -11.53
CA SER A 122 9.12 30.65 -10.53
C SER A 122 9.48 29.18 -10.68
N THR A 123 10.77 28.88 -10.66
CA THR A 123 11.29 27.50 -10.61
C THR A 123 10.60 26.75 -9.46
N PRO A 124 10.01 25.59 -9.69
CA PRO A 124 9.38 24.82 -8.61
C PRO A 124 10.41 24.59 -7.51
N GLN A 125 10.06 24.98 -6.28
CA GLN A 125 10.92 24.80 -5.12
C GLN A 125 11.12 23.30 -4.92
N ARG A 126 12.32 22.79 -5.27
CA ARG A 126 12.63 21.35 -5.22
C ARG A 126 12.92 20.96 -3.78
N VAL A 127 12.48 19.78 -3.41
CA VAL A 127 12.93 19.10 -2.17
C VAL A 127 14.06 18.18 -2.55
N GLU A 128 15.22 18.38 -1.94
CA GLU A 128 16.36 17.51 -2.13
C GLU A 128 16.20 16.22 -1.32
N GLY A 129 16.71 15.11 -1.87
CA GLY A 129 16.73 13.83 -1.18
C GLY A 129 17.93 13.70 -0.26
N MET A 130 17.79 12.86 0.75
CA MET A 130 18.84 12.63 1.75
C MET A 130 19.99 11.76 1.24
N LEU A 131 19.83 11.05 0.11
CA LEU A 131 20.90 10.24 -0.44
C LEU A 131 21.70 11.01 -1.50
N PRO A 132 23.06 10.97 -1.43
CA PRO A 132 23.92 11.54 -2.44
C PRO A 132 23.77 10.81 -3.78
N PRO A 133 24.10 11.48 -4.90
CA PRO A 133 23.92 10.92 -6.26
C PRO A 133 24.54 9.52 -6.44
N GLU A 134 25.73 9.30 -5.88
CA GLU A 134 26.49 8.04 -6.01
C GLU A 134 25.77 6.87 -5.36
N GLN A 135 25.03 7.11 -4.28
CA GLN A 135 24.33 6.08 -3.51
C GLN A 135 22.88 5.88 -3.96
N ARG A 136 22.34 6.74 -4.82
CA ARG A 136 20.92 6.70 -5.21
C ARG A 136 20.51 5.38 -5.89
N ARG A 137 21.38 4.81 -6.72
CA ARG A 137 21.09 3.53 -7.42
C ARG A 137 20.96 2.38 -6.41
N LEU A 138 21.93 2.25 -5.50
CA LEU A 138 21.91 1.21 -4.48
C LEU A 138 20.73 1.42 -3.50
N GLY A 139 20.56 2.65 -3.01
CA GLY A 139 19.45 2.99 -2.11
C GLY A 139 18.08 2.72 -2.73
N PHE A 140 17.90 2.96 -4.04
CA PHE A 140 16.68 2.65 -4.75
C PHE A 140 16.44 1.13 -4.82
N THR A 141 17.44 0.35 -5.19
CA THR A 141 17.33 -1.11 -5.23
C THR A 141 16.98 -1.68 -3.86
N LEU A 142 17.68 -1.24 -2.80
CA LEU A 142 17.39 -1.66 -1.42
C LEU A 142 15.96 -1.29 -1.00
N MET A 143 15.54 -0.06 -1.26
CA MET A 143 14.18 0.39 -0.93
C MET A 143 13.11 -0.43 -1.65
N VAL A 144 13.27 -0.68 -2.95
CA VAL A 144 12.34 -1.49 -3.74
C VAL A 144 12.32 -2.93 -3.24
N THR A 145 13.48 -3.51 -2.93
CA THR A 145 13.59 -4.87 -2.36
C THR A 145 12.85 -4.95 -1.03
N ALA A 146 13.09 -4.02 -0.09
CA ALA A 146 12.41 -4.00 1.20
C ALA A 146 10.88 -3.89 1.06
N PHE A 147 10.40 -2.97 0.23
CA PHE A 147 8.95 -2.85 -0.04
C PHE A 147 8.37 -4.10 -0.69
N SER A 148 9.09 -4.73 -1.58
CA SER A 148 8.68 -5.94 -2.28
C SER A 148 8.55 -7.13 -1.33
N LEU A 149 9.55 -7.32 -0.45
CA LEU A 149 9.53 -8.37 0.57
C LEU A 149 8.38 -8.18 1.56
N LEU A 150 8.18 -6.95 2.05
CA LEU A 150 7.06 -6.64 2.95
C LEU A 150 5.70 -6.81 2.25
N SER A 151 5.60 -6.43 0.98
CA SER A 151 4.35 -6.59 0.22
C SER A 151 4.05 -8.07 -0.03
N LEU A 152 5.06 -8.88 -0.34
CA LEU A 152 4.92 -10.32 -0.50
C LEU A 152 4.45 -10.97 0.80
N SER A 153 5.16 -10.74 1.90
CA SER A 153 4.81 -11.27 3.24
C SER A 153 3.41 -10.81 3.68
N SER A 154 3.13 -9.53 3.56
CA SER A 154 1.85 -8.94 3.98
C SER A 154 0.67 -9.46 3.15
N SER A 155 0.78 -9.50 1.82
CA SER A 155 -0.28 -9.98 0.94
C SER A 155 -0.53 -11.48 1.12
N ALA A 156 0.52 -12.27 1.32
CA ALA A 156 0.41 -13.70 1.59
C ALA A 156 -0.44 -13.99 2.84
N VAL A 157 -0.14 -13.31 3.93
CA VAL A 157 -0.87 -13.47 5.20
C VAL A 157 -2.28 -12.87 5.11
N LEU A 158 -2.43 -11.69 4.50
CA LEU A 158 -3.72 -10.99 4.45
C LEU A 158 -4.78 -11.75 3.64
N VAL A 159 -4.41 -12.24 2.45
CA VAL A 159 -5.36 -12.96 1.58
C VAL A 159 -5.78 -14.29 2.22
N HIS A 160 -4.88 -14.94 2.96
CA HIS A 160 -5.16 -16.20 3.63
C HIS A 160 -5.51 -16.03 5.13
N MET A 161 -5.79 -14.81 5.60
CA MET A 161 -5.97 -14.55 7.03
C MET A 161 -7.01 -15.49 7.67
N VAL A 162 -8.20 -15.59 7.10
CA VAL A 162 -9.26 -16.46 7.64
C VAL A 162 -8.89 -17.95 7.54
N PRO A 163 -8.47 -18.49 6.38
CA PRO A 163 -7.97 -19.87 6.29
C PRO A 163 -6.81 -20.19 7.25
N LEU A 164 -5.85 -19.28 7.40
CA LEU A 164 -4.73 -19.43 8.33
C LEU A 164 -5.21 -19.55 9.78
N LEU A 165 -6.04 -18.61 10.22
CA LEU A 165 -6.58 -18.62 11.59
C LEU A 165 -7.43 -19.85 11.86
N SER A 166 -8.27 -20.25 10.89
CA SER A 166 -9.08 -21.47 11.02
C SER A 166 -8.21 -22.73 11.10
N GLY A 167 -7.18 -22.83 10.25
CA GLY A 167 -6.24 -23.95 10.25
C GLY A 167 -5.35 -24.02 11.47
N LEU A 168 -5.17 -22.91 12.21
CA LEU A 168 -4.50 -22.83 13.50
C LEU A 168 -5.44 -23.15 14.70
N GLY A 169 -6.67 -23.61 14.44
CA GLY A 169 -7.60 -24.05 15.46
C GLY A 169 -8.53 -22.98 16.02
N LEU A 170 -8.62 -21.78 15.40
CA LEU A 170 -9.46 -20.69 15.87
C LEU A 170 -10.91 -20.76 15.36
N GLY A 171 -11.21 -21.68 14.44
CA GLY A 171 -12.57 -22.00 13.99
C GLY A 171 -13.38 -20.75 13.60
N THR A 172 -14.58 -20.61 14.17
CA THR A 172 -15.51 -19.49 13.90
C THR A 172 -14.96 -18.12 14.35
N SER A 173 -14.02 -18.08 15.30
CA SER A 173 -13.40 -16.82 15.76
C SER A 173 -12.47 -16.19 14.70
N ALA A 174 -12.04 -16.94 13.71
CA ALA A 174 -11.11 -16.48 12.66
C ALA A 174 -11.62 -15.22 11.94
N ALA A 175 -12.89 -15.22 11.54
CA ALA A 175 -13.49 -14.08 10.85
C ALA A 175 -13.56 -12.83 11.75
N LEU A 176 -13.96 -13.01 13.02
CA LEU A 176 -14.03 -11.92 14.00
C LEU A 176 -12.65 -11.30 14.25
N ILE A 177 -11.61 -12.12 14.42
CA ILE A 177 -10.21 -11.65 14.60
C ILE A 177 -9.78 -10.84 13.35
N GLY A 178 -10.10 -11.32 12.15
CA GLY A 178 -9.81 -10.63 10.90
C GLY A 178 -10.41 -9.21 10.81
N THR A 179 -11.56 -8.98 11.44
CA THR A 179 -12.18 -7.64 11.45
C THR A 179 -11.37 -6.57 12.16
N LEU A 180 -10.46 -6.95 13.07
CA LEU A 180 -9.58 -6.01 13.78
C LEU A 180 -8.50 -5.40 12.88
N PHE A 181 -8.16 -6.05 11.78
CA PHE A 181 -7.10 -5.60 10.88
C PHE A 181 -7.36 -4.20 10.30
N GLY A 182 -8.54 -3.93 9.77
CA GLY A 182 -8.90 -2.65 9.16
C GLY A 182 -8.85 -1.47 10.15
N PRO A 183 -9.56 -1.53 11.29
CA PRO A 183 -9.48 -0.50 12.32
C PRO A 183 -8.06 -0.24 12.82
N SER A 184 -7.24 -1.28 12.95
CA SER A 184 -5.84 -1.15 13.39
C SER A 184 -4.96 -0.41 12.38
N GLN A 185 -5.20 -0.60 11.07
CA GLN A 185 -4.55 0.20 10.03
C GLN A 185 -4.89 1.69 10.16
N VAL A 186 -6.16 2.02 10.36
CA VAL A 186 -6.61 3.40 10.51
C VAL A 186 -6.05 4.00 11.79
N ALA A 187 -6.09 3.26 12.90
CA ALA A 187 -5.55 3.69 14.18
C ALA A 187 -4.05 4.03 14.08
N SER A 188 -3.24 3.19 13.43
CA SER A 188 -1.81 3.46 13.28
C SER A 188 -1.52 4.71 12.46
N ARG A 189 -2.31 4.98 11.41
CA ARG A 189 -2.19 6.20 10.61
C ARG A 189 -2.59 7.44 11.42
N LEU A 190 -3.63 7.33 12.24
CA LEU A 190 -4.05 8.39 13.14
C LEU A 190 -2.98 8.69 14.20
N VAL A 191 -2.45 7.66 14.85
CA VAL A 191 -1.34 7.79 15.82
C VAL A 191 -0.12 8.45 15.15
N ASN A 192 0.25 8.03 13.97
CA ASN A 192 1.35 8.66 13.22
C ASN A 192 1.04 10.12 12.86
N MET A 193 -0.20 10.46 12.52
CA MET A 193 -0.59 11.84 12.24
C MET A 193 -0.48 12.73 13.50
N MET A 194 -0.84 12.21 14.66
CA MET A 194 -0.84 12.97 15.92
C MET A 194 0.57 13.09 16.53
N PHE A 195 1.32 11.99 16.55
CA PHE A 195 2.59 11.87 17.28
C PHE A 195 3.82 11.70 16.38
N GLY A 196 3.63 11.28 15.12
CA GLY A 196 4.72 10.97 14.19
C GLY A 196 5.25 12.14 13.36
N LYS A 197 4.84 13.39 13.66
CA LYS A 197 5.17 14.58 12.86
C LYS A 197 6.67 14.78 12.63
N ASN A 198 7.48 14.41 13.62
CA ASN A 198 8.94 14.59 13.63
C ASN A 198 9.70 13.29 13.30
N LEU A 199 9.02 12.18 13.06
CA LEU A 199 9.65 10.91 12.71
C LEU A 199 10.10 10.93 11.25
N PRO A 200 11.40 10.75 10.96
CA PRO A 200 11.89 10.58 9.60
C PRO A 200 11.22 9.38 8.92
N ALA A 201 10.91 9.51 7.64
CA ALA A 201 10.22 8.45 6.88
C ALA A 201 10.97 7.11 6.92
N LEU A 202 12.29 7.11 7.02
CA LEU A 202 13.10 5.88 7.15
C LEU A 202 12.90 5.19 8.50
N GLN A 203 12.78 5.93 9.61
CA GLN A 203 12.47 5.34 10.92
C GLN A 203 11.05 4.76 10.93
N LEU A 204 10.09 5.48 10.35
CA LEU A 204 8.73 4.97 10.20
C LEU A 204 8.69 3.70 9.34
N ALA A 205 9.55 3.60 8.32
CA ALA A 205 9.69 2.39 7.50
C ALA A 205 10.18 1.20 8.32
N ILE A 206 11.15 1.41 9.21
CA ILE A 206 11.65 0.35 10.11
C ILE A 206 10.56 -0.08 11.09
N VAL A 207 9.84 0.87 11.69
CA VAL A 207 8.72 0.54 12.60
C VAL A 207 7.67 -0.31 11.87
N ALA A 208 7.26 0.08 10.66
CA ALA A 208 6.33 -0.72 9.87
C ALA A 208 6.89 -2.11 9.53
N ALA A 209 8.19 -2.18 9.18
CA ALA A 209 8.88 -3.42 8.84
C ALA A 209 9.03 -4.37 10.05
N VAL A 210 9.10 -3.85 11.27
CA VAL A 210 9.13 -4.67 12.50
C VAL A 210 7.74 -5.15 12.88
N LEU A 211 6.72 -4.30 12.77
CA LEU A 211 5.35 -4.65 13.17
C LEU A 211 4.75 -5.75 12.30
N ILE A 212 5.05 -5.80 11.00
CA ILE A 212 4.47 -6.81 10.09
C ILE A 212 4.95 -8.22 10.46
N PRO A 213 6.26 -8.56 10.42
CA PRO A 213 6.72 -9.88 10.81
C PRO A 213 6.54 -10.14 12.32
N GLY A 214 6.64 -9.12 13.17
CA GLY A 214 6.36 -9.23 14.59
C GLY A 214 4.94 -9.71 14.88
N GLY A 215 3.94 -9.17 14.16
CA GLY A 215 2.57 -9.66 14.22
C GLY A 215 2.47 -11.13 13.79
N VAL A 216 3.12 -11.52 12.69
CA VAL A 216 3.13 -12.92 12.21
C VAL A 216 3.74 -13.87 13.26
N LEU A 217 4.85 -13.47 13.89
CA LEU A 217 5.47 -14.26 14.97
C LEU A 217 4.55 -14.38 16.19
N ILE A 218 3.86 -13.28 16.57
CA ILE A 218 2.87 -13.35 17.66
C ILE A 218 1.82 -14.41 17.34
N LEU A 219 1.24 -14.42 16.13
CA LEU A 219 0.29 -15.44 15.72
C LEU A 219 0.89 -16.85 15.84
N GLN A 220 2.10 -17.03 15.32
CA GLN A 220 2.77 -18.32 15.26
C GLN A 220 3.03 -18.93 16.65
N PHE A 221 3.37 -18.09 17.63
CA PHE A 221 3.68 -18.57 18.99
C PHE A 221 2.50 -18.56 19.96
N THR A 222 1.40 -17.87 19.61
CA THR A 222 0.24 -17.77 20.52
C THR A 222 -0.96 -18.58 20.06
N ALA A 223 -1.03 -19.01 18.80
CA ALA A 223 -2.13 -19.83 18.32
C ALA A 223 -2.17 -21.18 19.10
N PRO A 224 -3.37 -21.68 19.44
CA PRO A 224 -4.71 -21.23 19.07
C PRO A 224 -5.35 -20.20 20.02
N SER A 225 -4.59 -19.42 20.77
CA SER A 225 -5.14 -18.41 21.67
C SER A 225 -5.87 -17.30 20.91
N ILE A 226 -7.14 -17.06 21.25
CA ILE A 226 -7.96 -15.97 20.65
C ILE A 226 -7.32 -14.61 20.98
N SER A 227 -6.91 -14.36 22.22
CA SER A 227 -6.29 -13.09 22.63
C SER A 227 -4.97 -12.84 21.90
N GLY A 228 -4.12 -13.87 21.77
CA GLY A 228 -2.87 -13.76 21.00
C GLY A 228 -3.13 -13.46 19.53
N SER A 229 -4.12 -14.10 18.93
CA SER A 229 -4.50 -13.85 17.53
C SER A 229 -5.14 -12.48 17.33
N MET A 230 -5.85 -11.93 18.31
CA MET A 230 -6.30 -10.53 18.28
C MET A 230 -5.13 -9.55 18.31
N VAL A 231 -4.12 -9.79 19.16
CA VAL A 231 -2.88 -8.98 19.20
C VAL A 231 -2.16 -9.05 17.86
N PHE A 232 -2.05 -10.24 17.27
CA PHE A 232 -1.54 -10.37 15.89
C PHE A 232 -2.27 -9.46 14.92
N ALA A 233 -3.60 -9.54 14.86
CA ALA A 233 -4.40 -8.77 13.90
C ALA A 233 -4.20 -7.25 14.08
N VAL A 234 -4.08 -6.80 15.32
CA VAL A 234 -3.81 -5.39 15.66
C VAL A 234 -2.39 -4.99 15.22
N VAL A 235 -1.36 -5.71 15.64
CA VAL A 235 0.05 -5.38 15.36
C VAL A 235 0.32 -5.44 13.86
N PHE A 236 -0.14 -6.51 13.20
CA PHE A 236 -0.02 -6.69 11.76
C PHE A 236 -0.77 -5.61 10.98
N GLY A 237 -1.99 -5.26 11.42
CA GLY A 237 -2.78 -4.17 10.85
C GLY A 237 -2.09 -2.81 11.00
N MET A 238 -1.54 -2.52 12.18
CA MET A 238 -0.77 -1.29 12.43
C MET A 238 0.44 -1.18 11.50
N GLY A 239 1.21 -2.26 11.35
CA GLY A 239 2.34 -2.30 10.43
C GLY A 239 1.94 -1.99 8.99
N ASN A 240 0.85 -2.59 8.50
CA ASN A 240 0.32 -2.34 7.16
C ASN A 240 -0.20 -0.91 6.98
N GLY A 241 -0.81 -0.34 8.03
CA GLY A 241 -1.24 1.06 8.04
C GLY A 241 -0.07 2.02 7.84
N LEU A 242 1.00 1.85 8.61
CA LEU A 242 2.22 2.66 8.48
C LEU A 242 2.93 2.44 7.14
N LEU A 243 3.00 1.19 6.66
CA LEU A 243 3.63 0.87 5.37
C LEU A 243 2.99 1.64 4.21
N SER A 244 1.68 1.90 4.26
CA SER A 244 0.99 2.70 3.24
C SER A 244 1.45 4.16 3.21
N ILE A 245 1.76 4.76 4.36
CA ILE A 245 2.32 6.12 4.48
C ILE A 245 3.77 6.12 3.95
N VAL A 246 4.56 5.16 4.41
CA VAL A 246 5.98 5.01 4.05
C VAL A 246 6.15 4.81 2.54
N ALA A 247 5.25 4.07 1.90
CA ALA A 247 5.28 3.85 0.46
C ALA A 247 5.27 5.16 -0.37
N GLY A 248 4.71 6.23 0.19
CA GLY A 248 4.72 7.55 -0.45
C GLY A 248 5.80 8.48 0.09
N THR A 249 6.07 8.44 1.39
CA THR A 249 6.96 9.41 2.03
C THR A 249 8.44 9.03 1.93
N LEU A 250 8.78 7.74 1.96
CA LEU A 250 10.17 7.29 1.92
C LEU A 250 10.88 7.59 0.59
N PRO A 251 10.27 7.35 -0.60
CA PRO A 251 10.90 7.75 -1.86
C PRO A 251 11.17 9.26 -1.93
N LEU A 252 10.24 10.09 -1.43
CA LEU A 252 10.43 11.53 -1.36
C LEU A 252 11.58 11.91 -0.42
N TYR A 253 11.64 11.28 0.75
CA TYR A 253 12.71 11.52 1.74
C TYR A 253 14.09 11.15 1.22
N LEU A 254 14.23 10.00 0.56
CA LEU A 254 15.53 9.49 0.10
C LEU A 254 16.02 10.17 -1.17
N PHE A 255 15.14 10.42 -2.14
CA PHE A 255 15.50 10.84 -3.50
C PHE A 255 15.06 12.25 -3.86
N GLY A 256 14.22 12.86 -3.04
CA GLY A 256 13.67 14.19 -3.30
C GLY A 256 12.49 14.20 -4.26
N SER A 257 12.08 15.41 -4.64
CA SER A 257 10.90 15.61 -5.51
C SER A 257 11.19 15.44 -7.00
N ASP A 258 12.47 15.51 -7.41
CA ASP A 258 12.83 15.37 -8.81
C ASP A 258 12.71 13.92 -9.28
N GLY A 259 11.99 13.72 -10.38
CA GLY A 259 11.74 12.37 -10.89
C GLY A 259 10.89 11.45 -9.97
N TYR A 260 10.31 11.97 -8.89
CA TYR A 260 9.55 11.19 -7.91
C TYR A 260 8.47 10.29 -8.56
N GLY A 261 7.70 10.80 -9.53
CA GLY A 261 6.67 10.02 -10.20
C GLY A 261 7.21 8.78 -10.92
N LYS A 262 8.40 8.89 -11.54
CA LYS A 262 9.07 7.75 -12.20
C LYS A 262 9.57 6.72 -11.18
N LEU A 263 10.17 7.18 -10.07
CA LEU A 263 10.62 6.32 -8.98
C LEU A 263 9.43 5.60 -8.34
N GLN A 264 8.36 6.34 -8.03
CA GLN A 264 7.14 5.81 -7.45
C GLN A 264 6.49 4.76 -8.36
N GLY A 265 6.41 5.02 -9.67
CA GLY A 265 5.88 4.07 -10.64
C GLY A 265 6.66 2.76 -10.66
N LYS A 266 7.99 2.81 -10.68
CA LYS A 266 8.85 1.61 -10.62
C LYS A 266 8.67 0.84 -9.30
N THR A 267 8.63 1.55 -8.17
CA THR A 267 8.42 0.93 -6.85
C THR A 267 7.07 0.24 -6.76
N MET A 268 6.00 0.90 -7.25
CA MET A 268 4.66 0.31 -7.26
C MET A 268 4.57 -0.90 -8.19
N ALA A 269 5.19 -0.86 -9.36
CA ALA A 269 5.20 -2.00 -10.29
C ALA A 269 5.85 -3.23 -9.65
N ALA A 270 7.02 -3.09 -9.02
CA ALA A 270 7.70 -4.19 -8.34
C ALA A 270 6.85 -4.78 -7.20
N LYS A 271 6.26 -3.91 -6.36
CA LYS A 271 5.34 -4.33 -5.28
C LYS A 271 4.15 -5.11 -5.81
N LEU A 272 3.51 -4.62 -6.87
CA LEU A 272 2.30 -5.23 -7.43
C LEU A 272 2.56 -6.62 -7.98
N VAL A 273 3.67 -6.82 -8.69
CA VAL A 273 4.06 -8.13 -9.21
C VAL A 273 4.20 -9.14 -8.06
N LEU A 274 4.92 -8.78 -6.99
CA LEU A 274 5.10 -9.70 -5.85
C LEU A 274 3.83 -9.88 -5.03
N SER A 275 3.03 -8.83 -4.85
CA SER A 275 1.72 -8.95 -4.19
C SER A 275 0.76 -9.84 -4.96
N ALA A 276 0.79 -9.82 -6.29
CA ALA A 276 -0.06 -10.69 -7.12
C ALA A 276 0.34 -12.16 -7.03
N LEU A 277 1.62 -12.46 -6.86
CA LEU A 277 2.13 -13.81 -6.67
C LEU A 277 1.92 -14.34 -5.24
N ALA A 278 1.79 -13.46 -4.27
CA ALA A 278 1.77 -13.81 -2.85
C ALA A 278 0.68 -14.82 -2.47
N PRO A 279 -0.58 -14.69 -2.92
CA PRO A 279 -1.63 -15.66 -2.58
C PRO A 279 -1.31 -17.06 -3.09
N PHE A 280 -0.80 -17.16 -4.31
CA PHE A 280 -0.42 -18.44 -4.91
C PHE A 280 0.75 -19.09 -4.16
N ILE A 281 1.80 -18.33 -3.87
CA ILE A 281 2.98 -18.81 -3.13
C ILE A 281 2.55 -19.29 -1.73
N MET A 282 1.68 -18.52 -1.05
CA MET A 282 1.22 -18.89 0.29
C MET A 282 0.36 -20.14 0.28
N ALA A 283 -0.59 -20.26 -0.66
CA ALA A 283 -1.41 -21.46 -0.79
C ALA A 283 -0.55 -22.69 -1.06
N PHE A 284 0.42 -22.58 -1.97
CA PHE A 284 1.36 -23.67 -2.29
C PHE A 284 2.22 -24.04 -1.06
N ALA A 285 2.74 -23.06 -0.34
CA ALA A 285 3.52 -23.31 0.87
C ALA A 285 2.68 -24.00 1.94
N MET A 286 1.47 -23.50 2.22
CA MET A 286 0.57 -24.12 3.20
C MET A 286 0.25 -25.59 2.88
N ALA A 287 0.06 -25.89 1.59
CA ALA A 287 -0.25 -27.26 1.14
C ALA A 287 0.95 -28.21 1.24
N ASN A 288 2.18 -27.73 1.04
CA ASN A 288 3.37 -28.59 0.94
C ASN A 288 4.23 -28.62 2.21
N ILE A 289 4.35 -27.51 2.95
CA ILE A 289 5.19 -27.41 4.14
C ILE A 289 4.39 -27.08 5.41
N GLY A 290 3.08 -26.95 5.29
CA GLY A 290 2.18 -26.66 6.40
C GLY A 290 2.15 -25.17 6.82
N ILE A 291 1.17 -24.82 7.65
CA ILE A 291 0.88 -23.45 8.05
C ILE A 291 2.04 -22.84 8.86
N PHE A 292 2.60 -23.59 9.81
CA PHE A 292 3.65 -23.10 10.71
C PHE A 292 4.90 -22.64 9.94
N LEU A 293 5.42 -23.47 9.03
CA LEU A 293 6.58 -23.12 8.22
C LEU A 293 6.28 -22.01 7.21
N SER A 294 5.05 -21.97 6.68
CA SER A 294 4.62 -20.87 5.78
C SER A 294 4.62 -19.52 6.50
N LEU A 295 4.16 -19.47 7.77
CA LEU A 295 4.26 -18.27 8.59
C LEU A 295 5.71 -17.90 8.92
N THR A 296 6.56 -18.91 9.18
CA THR A 296 8.01 -18.69 9.38
C THR A 296 8.63 -18.03 8.14
N VAL A 297 8.35 -18.54 6.95
CA VAL A 297 8.82 -17.93 5.69
C VAL A 297 8.35 -16.49 5.55
N ALA A 298 7.08 -16.20 5.83
CA ALA A 298 6.55 -14.85 5.80
C ALA A 298 7.26 -13.92 6.80
N ALA A 299 7.54 -14.40 8.01
CA ALA A 299 8.28 -13.65 9.02
C ALA A 299 9.75 -13.40 8.60
N VAL A 300 10.41 -14.38 8.02
CA VAL A 300 11.79 -14.26 7.50
C VAL A 300 11.86 -13.22 6.38
N LEU A 301 10.91 -13.21 5.44
CA LEU A 301 10.82 -12.19 4.40
C LEU A 301 10.71 -10.77 5.00
N GLY A 302 9.88 -10.63 6.05
CA GLY A 302 9.78 -9.37 6.80
C GLY A 302 11.09 -8.99 7.51
N ALA A 303 11.78 -9.94 8.12
CA ALA A 303 13.08 -9.72 8.77
C ALA A 303 14.15 -9.28 7.76
N LEU A 304 14.19 -9.87 6.57
CA LEU A 304 15.08 -9.45 5.50
C LEU A 304 14.79 -8.00 5.06
N ALA A 305 13.53 -7.58 5.05
CA ALA A 305 13.19 -6.20 4.77
C ALA A 305 13.71 -5.23 5.85
N ILE A 306 13.67 -5.62 7.13
CA ILE A 306 14.25 -4.84 8.24
C ILE A 306 15.75 -4.65 8.01
N ILE A 307 16.47 -5.73 7.68
CA ILE A 307 17.91 -5.68 7.40
C ILE A 307 18.18 -4.74 6.22
N THR A 308 17.38 -4.83 5.17
CA THR A 308 17.52 -4.00 3.98
C THR A 308 17.32 -2.50 4.30
N PHE A 309 16.33 -2.14 5.11
CA PHE A 309 16.18 -0.77 5.59
C PHE A 309 17.32 -0.35 6.54
N GLY A 310 17.82 -1.28 7.37
CA GLY A 310 18.99 -1.06 8.23
C GLY A 310 20.24 -0.68 7.42
N VAL A 311 20.47 -1.32 6.28
CA VAL A 311 21.57 -0.95 5.37
C VAL A 311 21.39 0.49 4.85
N ILE A 312 20.18 0.92 4.51
CA ILE A 312 19.93 2.30 4.08
C ILE A 312 20.26 3.29 5.23
N VAL A 313 19.94 2.94 6.49
CA VAL A 313 20.30 3.77 7.66
C VAL A 313 21.81 3.93 7.80
N THR A 314 22.57 2.83 7.66
CA THR A 314 24.04 2.88 7.76
C THR A 314 24.65 3.72 6.62
N MET A 315 24.14 3.58 5.40
CA MET A 315 24.54 4.42 4.26
C MET A 315 24.30 5.91 4.54
N GLN A 316 23.14 6.26 5.08
CA GLN A 316 22.79 7.64 5.42
C GLN A 316 23.70 8.21 6.53
N ARG A 317 24.01 7.41 7.56
CA ARG A 317 24.90 7.82 8.66
C ARG A 317 26.32 8.05 8.18
N ALA A 318 26.85 7.14 7.37
CA ALA A 318 28.20 7.24 6.81
C ALA A 318 28.39 8.54 5.98
N TYR A 319 27.37 8.92 5.22
CA TYR A 319 27.41 10.18 4.46
C TYR A 319 27.40 11.41 5.36
N ARG A 320 26.62 11.42 6.45
CA ARG A 320 26.58 12.54 7.40
C ARG A 320 27.85 12.72 8.22
N SER A 321 28.58 11.63 8.47
CA SER A 321 29.83 11.63 9.22
C SER A 321 31.06 11.91 8.36
N SER A 322 30.96 11.92 7.03
CA SER A 322 32.03 12.30 6.12
C SER A 322 32.26 13.80 6.25
N PRO A 323 33.48 14.29 6.67
CA PRO A 323 33.76 15.71 6.70
C PRO A 323 33.61 16.22 5.27
N ILE A 324 32.81 17.27 5.10
CA ILE A 324 32.70 18.02 3.84
C ILE A 324 34.11 18.55 3.60
N SER A 325 34.84 17.92 2.69
CA SER A 325 36.02 18.52 2.11
C SER A 325 35.55 19.78 1.40
N GLY A 326 35.83 20.92 2.06
CA GLY A 326 35.50 22.26 1.62
C GLY A 326 36.21 22.67 0.33
#